data_e1d661a6d74176504c169b3546642d76
#
_entry.id   e1d661a6d74176504c169b3546642d76
#
_cell.length_a   1.000
_cell.length_b   1.000
_cell.length_c   1.000
_cell.angle_alpha   90.00
_cell.angle_beta   90.00
_cell.angle_gamma   90.00
#
_symmetry.space_group_name_H-M   'P 1'
#
loop_
_entity.id
_entity.type
_entity.pdbx_description
1 polymer ?
#
loop_
_entity_poly.entity_id
_entity_poly.type
_entity_poly.pdbx_seq_one_letter_code
_entity_poly.pdbx_strand_id
1 'polypeptide(L)'
;MAQLWGGRFTKETDKLVYNFNASLSFDSKLYRQDITGSMAHASMLAKQGIIEEQEKEEILKGLKSILEDIEAGTLVFSEEYEDIHSFVEANLIDRCGDVGKKLHTGRSRNDQVALDMKMYVRDEIGEIDLLLKELLETIYKIMSENVHTYMPGFTHLQKAQPVTLAHHFGAYFEMFKRDRSRLADASARLNLCPLGSGALAGTTYPLDREYTASQLGFDGPTLNSMDSVADRDYLIETLSALSIIMMHLSRFCEEIILWNSNEYRFVEIDDGYSTGSSIMPQKKNPDIAELVRGKTGRVYGALVSILTTMKGIPLAYNKDMQEDKEFTFDAIDTVKGCIALFNGMIATISFNKENMEKSAKNGFTNATDAADYLVNNGVPFRDAHGIVGRLVLYCIDKNISLDEMTLEEYQSISPVFKEDIYEAISMKNCVEKRNIIGAPGASAMEQVLALHKKYLEEN
;
A
#
# COMPACT_ATOMS: atom_id res chain seq x y z
N MET A 1 -15.69 -35.43 -15.07
CA MET A 1 -14.45 -34.67 -14.81
C MET A 1 -13.65 -34.65 -16.10
N ALA A 2 -13.56 -33.50 -16.74
CA ALA A 2 -12.81 -33.36 -18.00
C ALA A 2 -11.31 -33.24 -17.64
N GLN A 3 -10.58 -34.37 -17.59
CA GLN A 3 -9.12 -34.34 -17.51
C GLN A 3 -8.55 -34.18 -18.91
N LEU A 4 -7.87 -33.07 -19.17
CA LEU A 4 -7.18 -32.79 -20.44
C LEU A 4 -5.85 -33.58 -20.59
N TRP A 5 -5.45 -34.31 -19.54
CA TRP A 5 -4.25 -35.14 -19.47
C TRP A 5 -4.60 -36.56 -18.96
N GLY A 6 -4.64 -37.55 -19.76
CA GLY A 6 -5.09 -38.88 -19.32
C GLY A 6 -4.41 -40.06 -20.01
N GLY A 7 -3.69 -39.83 -21.11
CA GLY A 7 -3.27 -40.91 -22.01
C GLY A 7 -2.31 -41.97 -21.44
N ARG A 8 -1.62 -41.71 -20.30
CA ARG A 8 -0.71 -42.63 -19.65
C ARG A 8 -1.34 -43.34 -18.43
N PHE A 9 -2.41 -42.78 -17.87
CA PHE A 9 -2.97 -43.28 -16.61
C PHE A 9 -4.00 -44.38 -16.86
N THR A 10 -3.92 -45.43 -16.10
CA THR A 10 -4.79 -46.64 -16.20
C THR A 10 -5.89 -46.66 -15.13
N LYS A 11 -5.92 -45.67 -14.25
CA LYS A 11 -6.92 -45.54 -13.17
C LYS A 11 -7.41 -44.11 -13.12
N GLU A 12 -8.67 -43.95 -12.74
CA GLU A 12 -9.24 -42.64 -12.42
C GLU A 12 -8.55 -42.04 -11.20
N THR A 13 -8.41 -40.69 -11.19
CA THR A 13 -7.89 -39.94 -10.03
C THR A 13 -8.85 -40.04 -8.86
N ASP A 14 -8.35 -40.34 -7.68
CA ASP A 14 -9.13 -40.32 -6.45
C ASP A 14 -9.75 -38.91 -6.25
N LYS A 15 -11.01 -38.86 -5.81
CA LYS A 15 -11.75 -37.61 -5.63
C LYS A 15 -11.12 -36.69 -4.60
N LEU A 16 -10.52 -37.23 -3.52
CA LEU A 16 -9.80 -36.40 -2.54
C LEU A 16 -8.54 -35.77 -3.15
N VAL A 17 -7.81 -36.54 -3.96
CA VAL A 17 -6.62 -36.04 -4.68
C VAL A 17 -7.02 -34.95 -5.68
N TYR A 18 -8.12 -35.14 -6.41
CA TYR A 18 -8.63 -34.13 -7.34
C TYR A 18 -8.98 -32.83 -6.61
N ASN A 19 -9.79 -32.90 -5.55
CA ASN A 19 -10.20 -31.73 -4.79
C ASN A 19 -9.02 -31.02 -4.11
N PHE A 20 -8.01 -31.79 -3.65
CA PHE A 20 -6.81 -31.22 -3.04
C PHE A 20 -5.93 -30.46 -4.05
N ASN A 21 -5.93 -30.89 -5.29
CA ASN A 21 -5.16 -30.24 -6.36
C ASN A 21 -5.89 -29.11 -7.06
N ALA A 22 -7.23 -29.07 -7.00
CA ALA A 22 -8.04 -28.07 -7.66
C ALA A 22 -7.80 -26.66 -7.11
N SER A 23 -7.72 -25.68 -8.00
CA SER A 23 -7.42 -24.29 -7.67
C SER A 23 -8.49 -23.29 -8.16
N LEU A 24 -9.49 -23.75 -8.91
CA LEU A 24 -10.50 -22.87 -9.53
C LEU A 24 -11.20 -21.96 -8.51
N SER A 25 -11.38 -22.41 -7.27
CA SER A 25 -12.04 -21.63 -6.20
C SER A 25 -11.35 -20.30 -5.91
N PHE A 26 -10.04 -20.20 -6.14
CA PHE A 26 -9.27 -18.99 -5.92
C PHE A 26 -8.61 -18.45 -7.20
N ASP A 27 -8.15 -19.29 -8.13
CA ASP A 27 -7.50 -18.84 -9.36
C ASP A 27 -8.49 -18.32 -10.42
N SER A 28 -9.79 -18.53 -10.21
CA SER A 28 -10.83 -17.87 -11.00
C SER A 28 -10.67 -16.35 -11.09
N LYS A 29 -10.00 -15.71 -10.14
CA LYS A 29 -9.63 -14.29 -10.20
C LYS A 29 -8.76 -13.93 -11.41
N LEU A 30 -8.05 -14.89 -11.98
CA LEU A 30 -7.15 -14.71 -13.12
C LEU A 30 -7.85 -14.79 -14.49
N TYR A 31 -9.17 -14.92 -14.55
CA TYR A 31 -9.91 -15.17 -15.79
C TYR A 31 -9.62 -14.13 -16.89
N ARG A 32 -9.49 -12.86 -16.52
CA ARG A 32 -9.16 -11.78 -17.48
C ARG A 32 -7.77 -11.96 -18.07
N GLN A 33 -6.80 -12.23 -17.22
CA GLN A 33 -5.40 -12.39 -17.59
C GLN A 33 -5.21 -13.63 -18.45
N ASP A 34 -5.82 -14.76 -18.09
CA ASP A 34 -5.78 -16.01 -18.85
C ASP A 34 -6.37 -15.83 -20.25
N ILE A 35 -7.54 -15.20 -20.36
CA ILE A 35 -8.20 -14.94 -21.65
C ILE A 35 -7.37 -13.96 -22.48
N THR A 36 -6.86 -12.88 -21.91
CA THR A 36 -6.06 -11.87 -22.61
C THR A 36 -4.74 -12.47 -23.10
N GLY A 37 -4.05 -13.23 -22.25
CA GLY A 37 -2.84 -13.96 -22.59
C GLY A 37 -3.07 -14.98 -23.71
N SER A 38 -4.19 -15.69 -23.64
CA SER A 38 -4.61 -16.66 -24.68
C SER A 38 -4.91 -15.99 -26.03
N MET A 39 -5.52 -14.79 -26.03
CA MET A 39 -5.77 -14.02 -27.26
C MET A 39 -4.45 -13.56 -27.90
N ALA A 40 -3.49 -13.09 -27.11
CA ALA A 40 -2.17 -12.72 -27.60
C ALA A 40 -1.40 -13.92 -28.16
N HIS A 41 -1.50 -15.08 -27.47
CA HIS A 41 -0.88 -16.33 -27.94
C HIS A 41 -1.47 -16.79 -29.27
N ALA A 42 -2.80 -16.83 -29.42
CA ALA A 42 -3.47 -17.20 -30.70
C ALA A 42 -3.04 -16.26 -31.83
N SER A 43 -2.95 -14.96 -31.56
CA SER A 43 -2.49 -13.96 -32.55
C SER A 43 -1.06 -14.19 -32.98
N MET A 44 -0.17 -14.58 -32.06
CA MET A 44 1.21 -14.94 -32.35
C MET A 44 1.30 -16.24 -33.15
N LEU A 45 0.51 -17.27 -32.81
CA LEU A 45 0.50 -18.54 -33.55
C LEU A 45 0.12 -18.32 -35.01
N ALA A 46 -0.89 -17.49 -35.30
CA ALA A 46 -1.27 -17.16 -36.70
C ALA A 46 -0.17 -16.35 -37.40
N LYS A 47 0.39 -15.34 -36.75
CA LYS A 47 1.49 -14.54 -37.29
C LYS A 47 2.69 -15.43 -37.71
N GLN A 48 2.95 -16.50 -36.98
CA GLN A 48 4.00 -17.47 -37.26
C GLN A 48 3.57 -18.60 -38.24
N GLY A 49 2.33 -18.58 -38.77
CA GLY A 49 1.81 -19.59 -39.65
C GLY A 49 1.63 -20.96 -39.00
N ILE A 50 1.54 -21.04 -37.67
CA ILE A 50 1.32 -22.29 -36.93
C ILE A 50 -0.17 -22.67 -36.96
N ILE A 51 -1.05 -21.67 -36.98
CA ILE A 51 -2.49 -21.78 -37.24
C ILE A 51 -2.88 -20.83 -38.38
N GLU A 52 -4.01 -21.11 -39.01
CA GLU A 52 -4.53 -20.26 -40.08
C GLU A 52 -5.15 -18.97 -39.50
N GLU A 53 -5.17 -17.92 -40.31
CA GLU A 53 -5.75 -16.63 -39.90
C GLU A 53 -7.24 -16.75 -39.50
N GLN A 54 -8.01 -17.57 -40.23
CA GLN A 54 -9.40 -17.83 -39.95
C GLN A 54 -9.59 -18.56 -38.61
N GLU A 55 -8.70 -19.49 -38.27
CA GLU A 55 -8.72 -20.20 -36.98
C GLU A 55 -8.42 -19.27 -35.81
N LYS A 56 -7.47 -18.33 -35.97
CA LYS A 56 -7.21 -17.27 -35.01
C LYS A 56 -8.48 -16.43 -34.75
N GLU A 57 -9.15 -15.96 -35.81
CA GLU A 57 -10.36 -15.14 -35.66
C GLU A 57 -11.46 -15.88 -34.90
N GLU A 58 -11.64 -17.18 -35.17
CA GLU A 58 -12.59 -18.02 -34.45
C GLU A 58 -12.24 -18.18 -32.98
N ILE A 59 -10.96 -18.44 -32.66
CA ILE A 59 -10.45 -18.51 -31.27
C ILE A 59 -10.65 -17.18 -30.55
N LEU A 60 -10.27 -16.06 -31.16
CA LEU A 60 -10.44 -14.73 -30.55
C LEU A 60 -11.91 -14.40 -30.25
N LYS A 61 -12.80 -14.73 -31.18
CA LYS A 61 -14.25 -14.55 -31.01
C LYS A 61 -14.77 -15.42 -29.86
N GLY A 62 -14.34 -16.68 -29.79
CA GLY A 62 -14.69 -17.59 -28.70
C GLY A 62 -14.22 -17.10 -27.34
N LEU A 63 -12.95 -16.69 -27.22
CA LEU A 63 -12.36 -16.15 -25.99
C LEU A 63 -13.07 -14.86 -25.54
N LYS A 64 -13.35 -13.93 -26.47
CA LYS A 64 -14.07 -12.71 -26.17
C LYS A 64 -15.49 -12.99 -25.66
N SER A 65 -16.20 -13.93 -26.27
CA SER A 65 -17.53 -14.33 -25.82
C SER A 65 -17.48 -14.99 -24.42
N ILE A 66 -16.44 -15.77 -24.09
CA ILE A 66 -16.25 -16.32 -22.74
C ILE A 66 -16.07 -15.20 -21.73
N LEU A 67 -15.23 -14.20 -22.02
CA LEU A 67 -15.01 -13.06 -21.16
C LEU A 67 -16.32 -12.29 -20.90
N GLU A 68 -17.05 -11.97 -21.96
CA GLU A 68 -18.33 -11.27 -21.88
C GLU A 68 -19.37 -12.04 -21.03
N ASP A 69 -19.43 -13.36 -21.19
CA ASP A 69 -20.36 -14.21 -20.42
C ASP A 69 -19.98 -14.32 -18.93
N ILE A 70 -18.69 -14.39 -18.60
CA ILE A 70 -18.22 -14.37 -17.21
C ILE A 70 -18.57 -13.02 -16.56
N GLU A 71 -18.31 -11.90 -17.24
CA GLU A 71 -18.58 -10.55 -16.74
C GLU A 71 -20.09 -10.27 -16.59
N ALA A 72 -20.90 -10.84 -17.47
CA ALA A 72 -22.35 -10.77 -17.37
C ALA A 72 -22.95 -11.73 -16.31
N GLY A 73 -22.12 -12.63 -15.72
CA GLY A 73 -22.58 -13.64 -14.77
C GLY A 73 -23.41 -14.77 -15.40
N THR A 74 -23.42 -14.88 -16.73
CA THR A 74 -24.14 -15.95 -17.47
C THR A 74 -23.31 -17.22 -17.56
N LEU A 75 -21.99 -17.14 -17.49
CA LEU A 75 -21.07 -18.26 -17.37
C LEU A 75 -20.47 -18.28 -15.96
N VAL A 76 -20.84 -19.28 -15.17
CA VAL A 76 -20.44 -19.41 -13.76
C VAL A 76 -19.35 -20.46 -13.64
N PHE A 77 -18.35 -20.22 -12.77
CA PHE A 77 -17.27 -21.16 -12.49
C PHE A 77 -17.84 -22.44 -11.83
N SER A 78 -17.46 -23.61 -12.37
CA SER A 78 -17.94 -24.91 -11.90
C SER A 78 -16.78 -25.73 -11.33
N GLU A 79 -16.98 -26.36 -10.16
CA GLU A 79 -16.00 -27.24 -9.51
C GLU A 79 -15.66 -28.51 -10.33
N GLU A 80 -16.25 -28.68 -11.51
CA GLU A 80 -15.91 -29.77 -12.44
C GLU A 80 -14.55 -29.57 -13.11
N TYR A 81 -14.02 -28.33 -13.09
CA TYR A 81 -12.71 -27.96 -13.66
C TYR A 81 -11.64 -27.81 -12.57
N GLU A 82 -10.43 -28.25 -12.87
CA GLU A 82 -9.31 -28.22 -11.94
C GLU A 82 -8.83 -26.78 -11.65
N ASP A 83 -8.74 -25.95 -12.70
CA ASP A 83 -8.22 -24.59 -12.66
C ASP A 83 -8.92 -23.68 -13.68
N ILE A 84 -8.66 -22.38 -13.60
CA ILE A 84 -9.23 -21.38 -14.53
C ILE A 84 -8.84 -21.67 -15.98
N HIS A 85 -7.63 -22.16 -16.21
CA HIS A 85 -7.14 -22.45 -17.54
C HIS A 85 -7.92 -23.60 -18.20
N SER A 86 -8.18 -24.67 -17.44
CA SER A 86 -9.02 -25.80 -17.90
C SER A 86 -10.45 -25.36 -18.14
N PHE A 87 -10.96 -24.45 -17.31
CA PHE A 87 -12.29 -23.87 -17.48
C PHE A 87 -12.38 -23.07 -18.80
N VAL A 88 -11.45 -22.17 -19.05
CA VAL A 88 -11.43 -21.36 -20.29
C VAL A 88 -11.23 -22.23 -21.51
N GLU A 89 -10.29 -23.19 -21.48
CA GLU A 89 -9.99 -24.08 -22.59
C GLU A 89 -11.19 -24.98 -22.96
N ALA A 90 -11.86 -25.57 -21.99
CA ALA A 90 -13.06 -26.39 -22.22
C ALA A 90 -14.20 -25.59 -22.83
N ASN A 91 -14.48 -24.40 -22.28
CA ASN A 91 -15.51 -23.52 -22.82
C ASN A 91 -15.18 -23.00 -24.23
N LEU A 92 -13.89 -22.82 -24.54
CA LEU A 92 -13.47 -22.47 -25.89
C LEU A 92 -13.69 -23.64 -26.87
N ILE A 93 -13.34 -24.87 -26.47
CA ILE A 93 -13.56 -26.10 -27.28
C ILE A 93 -15.06 -26.30 -27.53
N ASP A 94 -15.91 -26.07 -26.54
CA ASP A 94 -17.36 -26.17 -26.71
C ASP A 94 -17.91 -25.17 -27.75
N ARG A 95 -17.28 -23.99 -27.91
CA ARG A 95 -17.68 -22.94 -28.87
C ARG A 95 -17.05 -23.08 -30.25
N CYS A 96 -15.79 -23.50 -30.31
CA CYS A 96 -15.00 -23.53 -31.56
C CYS A 96 -14.62 -24.96 -32.00
N GLY A 97 -15.03 -26.00 -31.29
CA GLY A 97 -14.72 -27.39 -31.64
C GLY A 97 -13.22 -27.67 -31.69
N ASP A 98 -12.78 -28.37 -32.74
CA ASP A 98 -11.36 -28.73 -32.91
C ASP A 98 -10.42 -27.54 -33.10
N VAL A 99 -10.94 -26.41 -33.56
CA VAL A 99 -10.14 -25.17 -33.68
C VAL A 99 -9.71 -24.68 -32.29
N GLY A 100 -10.58 -24.73 -31.29
CA GLY A 100 -10.26 -24.37 -29.92
C GLY A 100 -9.11 -25.16 -29.31
N LYS A 101 -8.96 -26.44 -29.68
CA LYS A 101 -7.86 -27.30 -29.24
C LYS A 101 -6.47 -26.83 -29.70
N LYS A 102 -6.40 -26.06 -30.79
CA LYS A 102 -5.14 -25.55 -31.36
C LYS A 102 -4.51 -24.45 -30.50
N LEU A 103 -5.30 -23.79 -29.65
CA LEU A 103 -4.80 -22.73 -28.77
C LEU A 103 -3.64 -23.18 -27.86
N HIS A 104 -3.61 -24.44 -27.43
CA HIS A 104 -2.57 -24.96 -26.54
C HIS A 104 -1.21 -25.22 -27.23
N THR A 105 -1.15 -25.09 -28.57
CA THR A 105 0.07 -25.36 -29.33
C THR A 105 1.25 -24.49 -28.87
N GLY A 106 2.36 -25.12 -28.53
CA GLY A 106 3.59 -24.43 -28.10
C GLY A 106 3.51 -23.77 -26.71
N ARG A 107 2.48 -24.08 -25.93
CA ARG A 107 2.25 -23.54 -24.56
C ARG A 107 2.25 -24.65 -23.52
N SER A 108 2.68 -24.33 -22.32
CA SER A 108 2.52 -25.15 -21.13
C SER A 108 1.65 -24.44 -20.10
N ARG A 109 1.03 -25.21 -19.19
CA ARG A 109 0.37 -24.63 -18.01
C ARG A 109 1.36 -23.78 -17.17
N ASN A 110 2.64 -24.15 -17.16
CA ASN A 110 3.66 -23.46 -16.35
C ASN A 110 3.93 -22.03 -16.81
N ASP A 111 4.12 -21.77 -18.10
CA ASP A 111 4.34 -20.41 -18.62
C ASP A 111 3.03 -19.61 -18.69
N GLN A 112 1.89 -20.28 -18.85
CA GLN A 112 0.56 -19.69 -18.81
C GLN A 112 0.25 -19.11 -17.42
N VAL A 113 0.36 -19.90 -16.35
CA VAL A 113 0.08 -19.42 -14.99
C VAL A 113 1.08 -18.36 -14.52
N ALA A 114 2.35 -18.46 -14.97
CA ALA A 114 3.36 -17.44 -14.67
C ALA A 114 3.01 -16.10 -15.33
N LEU A 115 2.50 -16.13 -16.58
CA LEU A 115 2.00 -14.94 -17.27
C LEU A 115 0.84 -14.30 -16.53
N ASP A 116 -0.18 -15.11 -16.21
CA ASP A 116 -1.42 -14.62 -15.61
C ASP A 116 -1.16 -13.95 -14.26
N MET A 117 -0.31 -14.55 -13.43
CA MET A 117 0.09 -13.97 -12.15
C MET A 117 0.85 -12.66 -12.32
N LYS A 118 1.77 -12.57 -13.29
CA LYS A 118 2.50 -11.31 -13.57
C LYS A 118 1.54 -10.21 -14.05
N MET A 119 0.64 -10.53 -14.96
CA MET A 119 -0.36 -9.56 -15.45
C MET A 119 -1.29 -9.10 -14.31
N TYR A 120 -1.82 -10.04 -13.53
CA TYR A 120 -2.68 -9.74 -12.40
C TYR A 120 -2.00 -8.80 -11.39
N VAL A 121 -0.79 -9.15 -10.94
CA VAL A 121 -0.06 -8.33 -9.96
C VAL A 121 0.28 -6.96 -10.52
N ARG A 122 0.62 -6.84 -11.81
CA ARG A 122 0.84 -5.56 -12.48
C ARG A 122 -0.40 -4.67 -12.45
N ASP A 123 -1.56 -5.23 -12.78
CA ASP A 123 -2.83 -4.52 -12.77
C ASP A 123 -3.19 -4.04 -11.35
N GLU A 124 -3.03 -4.92 -10.37
CA GLU A 124 -3.31 -4.62 -8.96
C GLU A 124 -2.34 -3.59 -8.35
N ILE A 125 -1.06 -3.60 -8.73
CA ILE A 125 -0.11 -2.54 -8.36
C ILE A 125 -0.61 -1.19 -8.89
N GLY A 126 -1.12 -1.14 -10.12
CA GLY A 126 -1.68 0.07 -10.69
C GLY A 126 -2.89 0.59 -9.89
N GLU A 127 -3.80 -0.28 -9.50
CA GLU A 127 -4.95 0.10 -8.67
C GLU A 127 -4.53 0.59 -7.27
N ILE A 128 -3.58 -0.09 -6.63
CA ILE A 128 -3.06 0.33 -5.32
C ILE A 128 -2.35 1.69 -5.42
N ASP A 129 -1.60 1.93 -6.49
CA ASP A 129 -0.93 3.23 -6.72
C ASP A 129 -1.95 4.36 -6.86
N LEU A 130 -3.07 4.14 -7.56
CA LEU A 130 -4.16 5.11 -7.64
C LEU A 130 -4.79 5.40 -6.27
N LEU A 131 -5.05 4.38 -5.46
CA LEU A 131 -5.58 4.56 -4.11
C LEU A 131 -4.60 5.33 -3.20
N LEU A 132 -3.29 5.08 -3.33
CA LEU A 132 -2.27 5.84 -2.61
C LEU A 132 -2.19 7.28 -3.08
N LYS A 133 -2.37 7.54 -4.38
CA LYS A 133 -2.45 8.91 -4.91
C LYS A 133 -3.63 9.66 -4.30
N GLU A 134 -4.83 9.09 -4.28
CA GLU A 134 -6.01 9.68 -3.65
C GLU A 134 -5.77 9.95 -2.15
N LEU A 135 -5.11 9.06 -1.44
CA LEU A 135 -4.73 9.25 -0.04
C LEU A 135 -3.77 10.43 0.11
N LEU A 136 -2.77 10.56 -0.76
CA LEU A 136 -1.83 11.68 -0.77
C LEU A 136 -2.54 13.01 -1.05
N GLU A 137 -3.51 13.04 -1.96
CA GLU A 137 -4.34 14.22 -2.25
C GLU A 137 -5.15 14.66 -1.02
N THR A 138 -5.73 13.71 -0.29
CA THR A 138 -6.44 13.97 0.97
C THR A 138 -5.49 14.52 2.04
N ILE A 139 -4.33 13.90 2.23
CA ILE A 139 -3.30 14.38 3.17
C ILE A 139 -2.84 15.79 2.78
N TYR A 140 -2.57 16.05 1.51
CA TYR A 140 -2.19 17.37 1.01
C TYR A 140 -3.24 18.43 1.32
N LYS A 141 -4.52 18.12 1.11
CA LYS A 141 -5.63 19.02 1.47
C LYS A 141 -5.62 19.36 2.96
N ILE A 142 -5.53 18.35 3.83
CA ILE A 142 -5.46 18.54 5.28
C ILE A 142 -4.25 19.41 5.66
N MET A 143 -3.08 19.15 5.07
CA MET A 143 -1.88 19.96 5.28
C MET A 143 -2.11 21.43 4.91
N SER A 144 -2.66 21.70 3.72
CA SER A 144 -2.87 23.05 3.22
C SER A 144 -3.82 23.89 4.08
N GLU A 145 -4.81 23.25 4.71
CA GLU A 145 -5.81 23.87 5.60
C GLU A 145 -5.31 24.05 7.04
N ASN A 146 -4.14 23.47 7.41
CA ASN A 146 -3.70 23.39 8.79
C ASN A 146 -2.25 23.83 9.04
N VAL A 147 -1.72 24.70 8.18
CA VAL A 147 -0.36 25.28 8.31
C VAL A 147 -0.16 26.04 9.64
N HIS A 148 -1.23 26.62 10.17
CA HIS A 148 -1.24 27.37 11.44
C HIS A 148 -1.99 26.65 12.58
N THR A 149 -2.26 25.36 12.45
CA THR A 149 -2.84 24.55 13.53
C THR A 149 -1.73 24.00 14.41
N TYR A 150 -1.44 24.70 15.52
CA TYR A 150 -0.36 24.32 16.44
C TYR A 150 -0.76 23.14 17.32
N MET A 151 0.17 22.22 17.53
CA MET A 151 0.00 21.04 18.36
C MET A 151 1.33 20.60 18.99
N PRO A 152 1.31 19.79 20.06
CA PRO A 152 2.55 19.23 20.59
C PRO A 152 3.07 18.15 19.66
N GLY A 153 4.36 18.20 19.32
CA GLY A 153 5.10 17.06 18.80
C GLY A 153 5.52 16.16 19.98
N PHE A 154 5.61 14.85 19.72
CA PHE A 154 5.89 13.84 20.73
C PHE A 154 7.17 13.06 20.40
N THR A 155 7.97 12.79 21.42
CA THR A 155 9.00 11.76 21.44
C THR A 155 8.80 10.91 22.69
N HIS A 156 8.93 9.58 22.59
CA HIS A 156 8.68 8.67 23.72
C HIS A 156 7.26 8.82 24.34
N LEU A 157 6.27 9.23 23.53
CA LEU A 157 4.92 9.64 23.97
C LEU A 157 4.90 10.79 24.99
N GLN A 158 6.03 11.51 25.16
CA GLN A 158 6.13 12.73 25.94
C GLN A 158 6.06 13.95 25.01
N LYS A 159 5.41 15.01 25.46
CA LYS A 159 5.39 16.28 24.74
C LYS A 159 6.83 16.82 24.62
N ALA A 160 7.21 17.18 23.41
CA ALA A 160 8.59 17.60 23.11
C ALA A 160 8.62 19.05 22.63
N GLN A 161 8.45 19.30 21.33
CA GLN A 161 8.46 20.63 20.74
C GLN A 161 7.15 20.89 20.03
N PRO A 162 6.74 22.17 19.88
CA PRO A 162 5.51 22.49 19.14
C PRO A 162 5.75 22.30 17.64
N VAL A 163 4.76 21.74 16.99
CA VAL A 163 4.70 21.54 15.53
C VAL A 163 3.37 22.04 15.00
N THR A 164 3.14 21.95 13.69
CA THR A 164 1.81 22.13 13.10
C THR A 164 1.19 20.80 12.68
N LEU A 165 -0.12 20.76 12.61
CA LEU A 165 -0.84 19.61 12.06
C LEU A 165 -0.41 19.33 10.61
N ALA A 166 -0.18 20.38 9.82
CA ALA A 166 0.37 20.27 8.47
C ALA A 166 1.73 19.55 8.46
N HIS A 167 2.64 19.94 9.35
CA HIS A 167 3.95 19.31 9.45
C HIS A 167 3.87 17.83 9.86
N HIS A 168 2.97 17.50 10.79
CA HIS A 168 2.74 16.12 11.23
C HIS A 168 2.20 15.23 10.08
N PHE A 169 1.15 15.69 9.37
CA PHE A 169 0.60 14.98 8.22
C PHE A 169 1.60 14.89 7.06
N GLY A 170 2.47 15.90 6.90
CA GLY A 170 3.57 15.88 5.91
C GLY A 170 4.54 14.72 6.09
N ALA A 171 4.75 14.23 7.32
CA ALA A 171 5.55 13.03 7.56
C ALA A 171 4.92 11.78 6.93
N TYR A 172 3.60 11.63 7.01
CA TYR A 172 2.87 10.54 6.37
C TYR A 172 2.80 10.70 4.84
N PHE A 173 2.67 11.93 4.34
CA PHE A 173 2.79 12.19 2.91
C PHE A 173 4.11 11.64 2.36
N GLU A 174 5.23 11.94 2.99
CA GLU A 174 6.53 11.44 2.57
C GLU A 174 6.68 9.91 2.71
N MET A 175 5.99 9.28 3.67
CA MET A 175 5.96 7.81 3.80
C MET A 175 5.25 7.17 2.61
N PHE A 176 4.01 7.58 2.30
CA PHE A 176 3.22 7.01 1.20
C PHE A 176 3.79 7.36 -0.18
N LYS A 177 4.41 8.51 -0.35
CA LYS A 177 5.17 8.87 -1.55
C LYS A 177 6.31 7.87 -1.82
N ARG A 178 7.06 7.47 -0.79
CA ARG A 178 8.08 6.41 -0.90
C ARG A 178 7.47 5.04 -1.17
N ASP A 179 6.26 4.77 -0.69
CA ASP A 179 5.56 3.51 -0.96
C ASP A 179 5.16 3.38 -2.43
N ARG A 180 4.67 4.45 -3.05
CA ARG A 180 4.43 4.50 -4.51
C ARG A 180 5.70 4.19 -5.30
N SER A 181 6.84 4.78 -4.90
CA SER A 181 8.12 4.49 -5.53
C SER A 181 8.52 3.01 -5.43
N ARG A 182 8.26 2.35 -4.28
CA ARG A 182 8.51 0.90 -4.11
C ARG A 182 7.65 0.06 -5.04
N LEU A 183 6.37 0.41 -5.18
CA LEU A 183 5.47 -0.28 -6.11
C LEU A 183 5.92 -0.10 -7.57
N ALA A 184 6.35 1.10 -7.95
CA ALA A 184 6.90 1.35 -9.29
C ALA A 184 8.16 0.52 -9.56
N ASP A 185 9.07 0.41 -8.58
CA ASP A 185 10.27 -0.42 -8.69
C ASP A 185 9.94 -1.91 -8.82
N ALA A 186 8.97 -2.42 -8.07
CA ALA A 186 8.50 -3.81 -8.18
C ALA A 186 7.84 -4.06 -9.54
N SER A 187 7.00 -3.15 -10.01
CA SER A 187 6.34 -3.21 -11.31
C SER A 187 7.36 -3.24 -12.46
N ALA A 188 8.42 -2.44 -12.40
CA ALA A 188 9.47 -2.40 -13.43
C ALA A 188 10.21 -3.75 -13.56
N ARG A 189 10.51 -4.41 -12.46
CA ARG A 189 11.17 -5.73 -12.50
C ARG A 189 10.23 -6.88 -12.89
N LEU A 190 8.96 -6.77 -12.55
CA LEU A 190 7.91 -7.71 -12.92
C LEU A 190 7.68 -7.72 -14.44
N ASN A 191 7.88 -6.60 -15.15
CA ASN A 191 7.35 -6.36 -16.50
C ASN A 191 8.12 -7.05 -17.61
N LEU A 192 8.44 -8.34 -17.44
CA LEU A 192 9.00 -9.23 -18.47
C LEU A 192 8.09 -10.43 -18.71
N CYS A 193 7.76 -10.70 -19.99
CA CYS A 193 6.80 -11.71 -20.41
C CYS A 193 7.37 -13.13 -20.33
N PRO A 194 6.76 -14.04 -19.54
CA PRO A 194 7.21 -15.44 -19.45
C PRO A 194 6.68 -16.34 -20.59
N LEU A 195 5.60 -15.94 -21.29
CA LEU A 195 4.91 -16.79 -22.26
C LEU A 195 5.84 -17.18 -23.42
N GLY A 196 5.74 -18.45 -23.82
CA GLY A 196 6.64 -19.08 -24.81
C GLY A 196 7.84 -19.78 -24.17
N SER A 197 7.96 -19.77 -22.83
CA SER A 197 8.96 -20.57 -22.10
C SER A 197 8.61 -22.05 -22.03
N GLY A 198 7.37 -22.41 -22.37
CA GLY A 198 6.87 -23.78 -22.26
C GLY A 198 6.89 -24.27 -20.82
N ALA A 199 7.13 -25.57 -20.63
CA ALA A 199 7.23 -26.13 -19.29
C ALA A 199 8.48 -25.65 -18.52
N LEU A 200 9.64 -25.52 -19.22
CA LEU A 200 10.93 -25.06 -18.68
C LEU A 200 12.01 -24.83 -19.74
N ALA A 201 11.87 -25.40 -20.96
CA ALA A 201 12.91 -25.45 -21.98
C ALA A 201 12.47 -24.81 -23.30
N GLY A 202 11.42 -24.01 -23.31
CA GLY A 202 10.82 -23.47 -24.52
C GLY A 202 10.08 -24.54 -25.32
N THR A 203 10.06 -24.37 -26.64
CA THR A 203 9.34 -25.25 -27.58
C THR A 203 10.09 -25.36 -28.91
N THR A 204 9.78 -26.37 -29.71
CA THR A 204 10.33 -26.53 -31.07
C THR A 204 9.58 -25.70 -32.13
N TYR A 205 8.47 -25.07 -31.77
CA TYR A 205 7.74 -24.15 -32.63
C TYR A 205 8.47 -22.81 -32.73
N PRO A 206 8.43 -22.10 -33.86
CA PRO A 206 9.08 -20.80 -34.04
C PRO A 206 8.21 -19.68 -33.44
N LEU A 207 8.02 -19.68 -32.12
CA LEU A 207 7.23 -18.67 -31.44
C LEU A 207 7.90 -17.29 -31.47
N ASP A 208 7.12 -16.25 -31.72
CA ASP A 208 7.57 -14.85 -31.66
C ASP A 208 7.26 -14.27 -30.27
N ARG A 209 8.16 -14.47 -29.31
CA ARG A 209 8.01 -14.01 -27.92
C ARG A 209 8.03 -12.49 -27.78
N GLU A 210 8.78 -11.79 -28.66
CA GLU A 210 8.80 -10.32 -28.71
C GLU A 210 7.43 -9.77 -29.08
N TYR A 211 6.80 -10.36 -30.10
CA TYR A 211 5.45 -9.99 -30.50
C TYR A 211 4.46 -10.22 -29.37
N THR A 212 4.48 -11.38 -28.71
CA THR A 212 3.58 -11.70 -27.59
C THR A 212 3.77 -10.71 -26.44
N ALA A 213 5.02 -10.42 -26.06
CA ALA A 213 5.33 -9.45 -25.02
C ALA A 213 4.77 -8.05 -25.36
N SER A 214 4.95 -7.58 -26.60
CA SER A 214 4.44 -6.27 -27.03
C SER A 214 2.90 -6.19 -27.02
N GLN A 215 2.20 -7.27 -27.38
CA GLN A 215 0.73 -7.32 -27.36
C GLN A 215 0.17 -7.25 -25.93
N LEU A 216 0.93 -7.69 -24.94
CA LEU A 216 0.55 -7.73 -23.53
C LEU A 216 1.14 -6.55 -22.71
N GLY A 217 1.81 -5.59 -23.37
CA GLY A 217 2.38 -4.41 -22.71
C GLY A 217 3.58 -4.70 -21.80
N PHE A 218 4.30 -5.79 -22.05
CA PHE A 218 5.58 -6.06 -21.38
C PHE A 218 6.74 -5.39 -22.11
N ASP A 219 7.83 -5.10 -21.40
CA ASP A 219 9.05 -4.49 -21.94
C ASP A 219 9.84 -5.44 -22.85
N GLY A 220 9.58 -6.73 -22.74
CA GLY A 220 10.18 -7.78 -23.55
C GLY A 220 9.97 -9.17 -22.97
N PRO A 221 10.49 -10.23 -23.62
CA PRO A 221 10.43 -11.58 -23.07
C PRO A 221 11.49 -11.80 -21.96
N THR A 222 11.21 -12.73 -21.05
CA THR A 222 12.23 -13.25 -20.13
C THR A 222 13.33 -13.99 -20.90
N LEU A 223 14.58 -13.91 -20.43
CA LEU A 223 15.76 -14.39 -21.15
C LEU A 223 16.17 -15.85 -20.86
N ASN A 224 15.57 -16.46 -19.83
CA ASN A 224 15.80 -17.87 -19.50
C ASN A 224 14.47 -18.56 -19.20
N SER A 225 14.13 -19.59 -19.97
CA SER A 225 12.84 -20.28 -19.91
C SER A 225 12.62 -21.06 -18.61
N MET A 226 13.68 -21.51 -17.95
CA MET A 226 13.59 -22.23 -16.68
C MET A 226 13.32 -21.27 -15.51
N ASP A 227 14.03 -20.15 -15.46
CA ASP A 227 13.81 -19.06 -14.53
C ASP A 227 12.42 -18.44 -14.73
N SER A 228 12.02 -18.26 -15.97
CA SER A 228 10.73 -17.67 -16.38
C SER A 228 9.51 -18.30 -15.73
N VAL A 229 9.49 -19.63 -15.60
CA VAL A 229 8.39 -20.39 -14.98
C VAL A 229 8.57 -20.59 -13.46
N ALA A 230 9.77 -20.34 -12.95
CA ALA A 230 10.13 -20.48 -11.52
C ALA A 230 10.05 -19.18 -10.74
N ASP A 231 10.23 -18.04 -11.41
CA ASP A 231 10.31 -16.71 -10.78
C ASP A 231 9.04 -16.37 -10.01
N ARG A 232 9.23 -16.02 -8.75
CA ARG A 232 8.22 -15.44 -7.85
C ARG A 232 8.79 -14.26 -7.06
N ASP A 233 9.97 -13.73 -7.45
CA ASP A 233 10.60 -12.60 -6.78
C ASP A 233 9.69 -11.37 -6.82
N TYR A 234 8.97 -11.17 -7.92
CA TYR A 234 7.99 -10.09 -8.08
C TYR A 234 6.85 -10.16 -7.05
N LEU A 235 6.44 -11.35 -6.60
CA LEU A 235 5.46 -11.52 -5.51
C LEU A 235 6.07 -11.12 -4.17
N ILE A 236 7.32 -11.54 -3.91
CA ILE A 236 8.04 -11.19 -2.67
C ILE A 236 8.24 -9.69 -2.60
N GLU A 237 8.66 -9.04 -3.68
CA GLU A 237 8.83 -7.58 -3.74
C GLU A 237 7.51 -6.84 -3.54
N THR A 238 6.44 -7.27 -4.23
CA THR A 238 5.11 -6.68 -4.07
C THR A 238 4.61 -6.82 -2.63
N LEU A 239 4.63 -8.03 -2.07
CA LEU A 239 4.18 -8.27 -0.69
C LEU A 239 5.05 -7.54 0.35
N SER A 240 6.34 -7.33 0.06
CA SER A 240 7.22 -6.50 0.87
C SER A 240 6.78 -5.03 0.84
N ALA A 241 6.48 -4.49 -0.34
CA ALA A 241 5.96 -3.13 -0.50
C ALA A 241 4.62 -2.97 0.22
N LEU A 242 3.68 -3.91 0.03
CA LEU A 242 2.39 -3.94 0.71
C LEU A 242 2.54 -4.01 2.24
N SER A 243 3.50 -4.77 2.74
CA SER A 243 3.81 -4.84 4.18
C SER A 243 4.28 -3.50 4.73
N ILE A 244 5.08 -2.75 3.98
CA ILE A 244 5.54 -1.40 4.38
C ILE A 244 4.38 -0.40 4.36
N ILE A 245 3.52 -0.44 3.35
CA ILE A 245 2.28 0.37 3.27
C ILE A 245 1.43 0.14 4.53
N MET A 246 1.17 -1.13 4.87
CA MET A 246 0.38 -1.48 6.04
C MET A 246 1.05 -1.05 7.36
N MET A 247 2.38 -1.09 7.44
CA MET A 247 3.12 -0.57 8.60
C MET A 247 2.92 0.95 8.74
N HIS A 248 2.97 1.70 7.65
CA HIS A 248 2.71 3.14 7.67
C HIS A 248 1.26 3.45 8.06
N LEU A 249 0.28 2.75 7.48
CA LEU A 249 -1.12 2.86 7.87
C LEU A 249 -1.34 2.50 9.34
N SER A 250 -0.72 1.42 9.83
CA SER A 250 -0.82 0.99 11.24
C SER A 250 -0.31 2.07 12.20
N ARG A 251 0.81 2.72 11.89
CA ARG A 251 1.36 3.82 12.69
C ARG A 251 0.43 5.02 12.68
N PHE A 252 -0.13 5.37 11.53
CA PHE A 252 -1.06 6.49 11.43
C PHE A 252 -2.37 6.20 12.18
N CYS A 253 -2.89 4.98 12.05
CA CYS A 253 -4.05 4.53 12.82
C CYS A 253 -3.82 4.62 14.33
N GLU A 254 -2.64 4.22 14.82
CA GLU A 254 -2.29 4.34 16.24
C GLU A 254 -2.39 5.79 16.73
N GLU A 255 -1.88 6.75 15.98
CA GLU A 255 -1.98 8.17 16.34
C GLU A 255 -3.42 8.66 16.29
N ILE A 256 -4.21 8.29 15.28
CA ILE A 256 -5.64 8.64 15.22
C ILE A 256 -6.41 8.06 16.42
N ILE A 257 -6.14 6.82 16.82
CA ILE A 257 -6.75 6.18 17.98
C ILE A 257 -6.42 6.96 19.27
N LEU A 258 -5.13 7.29 19.45
CA LEU A 258 -4.69 8.11 20.59
C LEU A 258 -5.36 9.49 20.58
N TRP A 259 -5.37 10.16 19.44
CA TRP A 259 -5.96 11.50 19.31
C TRP A 259 -7.47 11.53 19.47
N ASN A 260 -8.15 10.44 19.12
CA ASN A 260 -9.61 10.30 19.32
C ASN A 260 -9.99 9.93 20.76
N SER A 261 -9.02 9.55 21.60
CA SER A 261 -9.29 9.17 23.00
C SER A 261 -9.81 10.35 23.83
N ASN A 262 -10.50 10.03 24.93
CA ASN A 262 -11.01 11.03 25.88
C ASN A 262 -9.90 11.86 26.54
N GLU A 263 -8.68 11.33 26.59
CA GLU A 263 -7.50 11.96 27.17
C GLU A 263 -6.89 13.00 26.23
N TYR A 264 -6.81 12.71 24.92
CA TYR A 264 -6.26 13.62 23.92
C TYR A 264 -7.31 14.57 23.35
N ARG A 265 -8.40 14.04 22.82
CA ARG A 265 -9.48 14.81 22.15
C ARG A 265 -8.96 15.77 21.09
N PHE A 266 -7.98 15.34 20.31
CA PHE A 266 -7.43 16.14 19.21
C PHE A 266 -8.25 16.00 17.94
N VAL A 267 -8.90 14.84 17.78
CA VAL A 267 -9.74 14.55 16.61
C VAL A 267 -11.07 13.96 17.04
N GLU A 268 -12.06 14.10 16.17
CA GLU A 268 -13.30 13.35 16.22
C GLU A 268 -13.51 12.67 14.86
N ILE A 269 -13.64 11.34 14.88
CA ILE A 269 -13.92 10.54 13.68
C ILE A 269 -15.40 10.70 13.35
N ASP A 270 -15.73 10.85 12.06
CA ASP A 270 -17.10 10.93 11.57
C ASP A 270 -17.95 9.70 11.97
N ASP A 271 -19.23 9.89 12.18
CA ASP A 271 -20.15 8.81 12.58
C ASP A 271 -20.20 7.68 11.55
N GLY A 272 -20.02 7.98 10.27
CA GLY A 272 -19.94 6.99 9.19
C GLY A 272 -18.72 6.06 9.26
N TYR A 273 -17.69 6.43 10.03
CA TYR A 273 -16.45 5.67 10.22
C TYR A 273 -16.23 5.23 11.67
N SER A 274 -17.27 5.24 12.48
CA SER A 274 -17.23 4.90 13.90
C SER A 274 -18.32 3.90 14.24
N THR A 275 -18.19 3.19 15.34
CA THR A 275 -19.28 2.38 15.89
C THR A 275 -19.63 2.79 17.32
N GLY A 276 -20.86 2.49 17.73
CA GLY A 276 -21.31 2.70 19.09
C GLY A 276 -21.18 1.46 19.97
N SER A 277 -21.67 1.58 21.18
CA SER A 277 -21.81 0.45 22.11
C SER A 277 -23.29 0.13 22.32
N SER A 278 -23.66 -1.15 22.31
CA SER A 278 -25.02 -1.61 22.58
C SER A 278 -25.48 -1.35 24.05
N ILE A 279 -24.53 -1.12 24.95
CA ILE A 279 -24.79 -0.93 26.38
C ILE A 279 -24.41 0.47 26.90
N MET A 280 -23.49 1.16 26.20
CA MET A 280 -22.97 2.48 26.60
C MET A 280 -23.34 3.53 25.54
N PRO A 281 -24.44 4.29 25.70
CA PRO A 281 -24.95 5.20 24.67
C PRO A 281 -23.97 6.33 24.26
N GLN A 282 -23.06 6.69 25.16
CA GLN A 282 -22.08 7.76 24.97
C GLN A 282 -20.81 7.30 24.25
N LYS A 283 -20.64 5.99 24.04
CA LYS A 283 -19.38 5.42 23.51
C LYS A 283 -19.34 5.45 21.98
N LYS A 284 -18.26 6.00 21.43
CA LYS A 284 -17.94 6.05 20.01
C LYS A 284 -16.54 5.47 19.82
N ASN A 285 -16.43 4.42 19.01
CA ASN A 285 -15.20 3.65 18.88
C ASN A 285 -14.50 3.96 17.54
N PRO A 286 -13.16 4.00 17.50
CA PRO A 286 -12.38 4.20 16.28
C PRO A 286 -12.13 2.86 15.51
N ASP A 287 -13.19 2.06 15.29
CA ASP A 287 -13.06 0.67 14.82
C ASP A 287 -12.33 0.55 13.48
N ILE A 288 -12.50 1.51 12.57
CA ILE A 288 -11.81 1.47 11.27
C ILE A 288 -10.30 1.56 11.47
N ALA A 289 -9.84 2.50 12.31
CA ALA A 289 -8.42 2.62 12.62
C ALA A 289 -7.88 1.36 13.32
N GLU A 290 -8.64 0.78 14.24
CA GLU A 290 -8.26 -0.45 14.95
C GLU A 290 -8.16 -1.65 13.99
N LEU A 291 -9.14 -1.82 13.10
CA LEU A 291 -9.14 -2.92 12.12
C LEU A 291 -8.03 -2.78 11.09
N VAL A 292 -7.77 -1.58 10.57
CA VAL A 292 -6.64 -1.34 9.66
C VAL A 292 -5.32 -1.69 10.35
N ARG A 293 -5.12 -1.23 11.59
CA ARG A 293 -3.97 -1.60 12.42
C ARG A 293 -3.86 -3.12 12.60
N GLY A 294 -4.96 -3.80 12.92
CA GLY A 294 -5.00 -5.25 13.11
C GLY A 294 -4.71 -6.06 11.86
N LYS A 295 -5.24 -5.63 10.70
CA LYS A 295 -5.05 -6.30 9.40
C LYS A 295 -3.59 -6.29 8.89
N THR A 296 -2.73 -5.43 9.45
CA THR A 296 -1.29 -5.40 9.13
C THR A 296 -0.63 -6.77 9.32
N GLY A 297 -0.96 -7.49 10.40
CA GLY A 297 -0.42 -8.83 10.65
C GLY A 297 -0.79 -9.86 9.58
N ARG A 298 -1.96 -9.71 8.95
CA ARG A 298 -2.41 -10.58 7.86
C ARG A 298 -1.52 -10.44 6.62
N VAL A 299 -1.17 -9.20 6.24
CA VAL A 299 -0.28 -8.93 5.10
C VAL A 299 1.16 -9.36 5.39
N TYR A 300 1.65 -9.19 6.63
CA TYR A 300 2.95 -9.72 7.05
C TYR A 300 2.99 -11.26 6.95
N GLY A 301 1.89 -11.92 7.33
CA GLY A 301 1.76 -13.37 7.18
C GLY A 301 1.89 -13.82 5.72
N ALA A 302 1.31 -13.09 4.78
CA ALA A 302 1.42 -13.38 3.35
C ALA A 302 2.88 -13.28 2.84
N LEU A 303 3.63 -12.26 3.25
CA LEU A 303 5.05 -12.13 2.91
C LEU A 303 5.88 -13.30 3.48
N VAL A 304 5.65 -13.68 4.72
CA VAL A 304 6.34 -14.83 5.34
C VAL A 304 5.97 -16.14 4.63
N SER A 305 4.71 -16.28 4.19
CA SER A 305 4.23 -17.45 3.46
C SER A 305 4.95 -17.64 2.13
N ILE A 306 5.06 -16.60 1.29
CA ILE A 306 5.75 -16.72 0.00
C ILE A 306 7.24 -17.01 0.18
N LEU A 307 7.91 -16.33 1.12
CA LEU A 307 9.31 -16.59 1.44
C LEU A 307 9.53 -18.04 1.89
N THR A 308 8.61 -18.59 2.65
CA THR A 308 8.66 -19.97 3.14
C THR A 308 8.41 -20.96 2.01
N THR A 309 7.44 -20.70 1.13
CA THR A 309 7.15 -21.54 -0.03
C THR A 309 8.37 -21.64 -0.96
N MET A 310 8.99 -20.51 -1.25
CA MET A 310 10.06 -20.45 -2.25
C MET A 310 11.45 -20.92 -1.77
N LYS A 311 11.73 -20.89 -0.45
CA LYS A 311 13.07 -21.07 0.13
C LYS A 311 13.81 -22.37 -0.19
N GLY A 312 13.15 -23.42 -0.63
CA GLY A 312 13.79 -24.75 -0.72
C GLY A 312 13.37 -25.58 -1.92
N ILE A 313 12.56 -25.04 -2.83
CA ILE A 313 12.13 -25.75 -4.05
C ILE A 313 13.21 -25.68 -5.15
N PRO A 314 13.39 -26.74 -5.96
CA PRO A 314 14.29 -26.72 -7.09
C PRO A 314 13.77 -25.84 -8.24
N LEU A 315 14.63 -25.62 -9.25
CA LEU A 315 14.28 -24.82 -10.43
C LEU A 315 13.09 -25.39 -11.22
N ALA A 316 12.56 -24.58 -12.10
CA ALA A 316 11.33 -24.73 -12.84
C ALA A 316 10.10 -24.79 -11.92
N TYR A 317 9.01 -25.40 -12.37
CA TYR A 317 7.75 -25.41 -11.62
C TYR A 317 7.64 -26.62 -10.70
N ASN A 318 7.22 -26.36 -9.48
CA ASN A 318 6.80 -27.37 -8.50
C ASN A 318 5.41 -27.01 -7.99
N LYS A 319 4.59 -28.02 -7.60
CA LYS A 319 3.20 -27.80 -7.17
C LYS A 319 3.09 -26.90 -5.93
N ASP A 320 4.16 -26.79 -5.13
CA ASP A 320 4.30 -25.81 -4.04
C ASP A 320 3.98 -24.39 -4.46
N MET A 321 4.31 -24.02 -5.71
CA MET A 321 4.03 -22.71 -6.26
C MET A 321 2.54 -22.40 -6.44
N GLN A 322 1.62 -23.38 -6.29
CA GLN A 322 0.20 -23.11 -6.26
C GLN A 322 -0.20 -22.27 -5.05
N GLU A 323 0.56 -22.40 -3.95
CA GLU A 323 0.38 -21.63 -2.71
C GLU A 323 0.70 -20.13 -2.88
N ASP A 324 1.28 -19.70 -4.00
CA ASP A 324 1.59 -18.31 -4.30
C ASP A 324 0.35 -17.41 -4.44
N LYS A 325 -0.86 -17.98 -4.65
CA LYS A 325 -2.07 -17.27 -5.05
C LYS A 325 -2.93 -16.78 -3.89
N GLU A 326 -3.42 -17.70 -3.04
CA GLU A 326 -4.43 -17.37 -2.04
C GLU A 326 -4.00 -16.24 -1.11
N PHE A 327 -2.82 -16.33 -0.51
CA PHE A 327 -2.34 -15.30 0.40
C PHE A 327 -1.95 -14.00 -0.33
N THR A 328 -1.53 -14.08 -1.61
CA THR A 328 -1.25 -12.89 -2.41
C THR A 328 -2.52 -12.13 -2.74
N PHE A 329 -3.55 -12.84 -3.22
CA PHE A 329 -4.86 -12.25 -3.50
C PHE A 329 -5.48 -11.63 -2.26
N ASP A 330 -5.42 -12.35 -1.14
CA ASP A 330 -5.92 -11.87 0.14
C ASP A 330 -5.19 -10.63 0.66
N ALA A 331 -3.87 -10.58 0.53
CA ALA A 331 -3.07 -9.43 0.93
C ALA A 331 -3.40 -8.20 0.07
N ILE A 332 -3.50 -8.35 -1.24
CA ILE A 332 -3.86 -7.29 -2.18
C ILE A 332 -5.24 -6.72 -1.84
N ASP A 333 -6.28 -7.57 -1.74
CA ASP A 333 -7.63 -7.15 -1.38
C ASP A 333 -7.67 -6.44 -0.02
N THR A 334 -6.93 -6.97 0.96
CA THR A 334 -6.82 -6.39 2.30
C THR A 334 -6.20 -4.98 2.24
N VAL A 335 -5.11 -4.79 1.50
CA VAL A 335 -4.43 -3.49 1.39
C VAL A 335 -5.31 -2.47 0.67
N LYS A 336 -5.93 -2.84 -0.45
CA LYS A 336 -6.87 -1.97 -1.19
C LYS A 336 -8.00 -1.49 -0.28
N GLY A 337 -8.64 -2.42 0.43
CA GLY A 337 -9.71 -2.10 1.38
C GLY A 337 -9.25 -1.20 2.53
N CYS A 338 -8.05 -1.45 3.08
CA CYS A 338 -7.49 -0.64 4.15
C CYS A 338 -7.17 0.79 3.70
N ILE A 339 -6.56 0.99 2.54
CA ILE A 339 -6.24 2.32 2.00
C ILE A 339 -7.54 3.11 1.76
N ALA A 340 -8.52 2.50 1.08
CA ALA A 340 -9.79 3.16 0.75
C ALA A 340 -10.56 3.59 2.00
N LEU A 341 -10.71 2.68 2.98
CA LEU A 341 -11.42 2.98 4.23
C LEU A 341 -10.66 4.02 5.08
N PHE A 342 -9.35 3.93 5.16
CA PHE A 342 -8.52 4.89 5.88
C PHE A 342 -8.60 6.28 5.24
N ASN A 343 -8.52 6.36 3.91
CA ASN A 343 -8.67 7.62 3.16
C ASN A 343 -10.03 8.27 3.44
N GLY A 344 -11.12 7.52 3.35
CA GLY A 344 -12.47 8.02 3.66
C GLY A 344 -12.59 8.52 5.12
N MET A 345 -12.00 7.81 6.07
CA MET A 345 -12.01 8.19 7.48
C MET A 345 -11.28 9.53 7.70
N ILE A 346 -10.05 9.70 7.18
CA ILE A 346 -9.30 10.96 7.40
C ILE A 346 -9.84 12.12 6.58
N ALA A 347 -10.51 11.88 5.46
CA ALA A 347 -11.14 12.91 4.66
C ALA A 347 -12.32 13.61 5.37
N THR A 348 -12.94 12.93 6.34
CA THR A 348 -14.11 13.39 7.09
C THR A 348 -13.82 13.71 8.55
N ILE A 349 -12.59 13.46 9.01
CA ILE A 349 -12.18 13.68 10.40
C ILE A 349 -12.23 15.17 10.79
N SER A 350 -12.71 15.47 11.99
CA SER A 350 -12.70 16.81 12.54
C SER A 350 -11.52 17.01 13.49
N PHE A 351 -10.87 18.18 13.42
CA PHE A 351 -9.71 18.54 14.25
C PHE A 351 -10.08 19.56 15.31
N ASN A 352 -9.86 19.24 16.59
CA ASN A 352 -10.04 20.13 17.72
C ASN A 352 -8.80 21.00 17.92
N LYS A 353 -8.69 22.08 17.11
CA LYS A 353 -7.53 22.97 17.06
C LYS A 353 -7.24 23.64 18.40
N GLU A 354 -8.29 24.03 19.14
CA GLU A 354 -8.15 24.66 20.46
C GLU A 354 -7.50 23.71 21.48
N ASN A 355 -7.93 22.46 21.47
CA ASN A 355 -7.38 21.47 22.39
C ASN A 355 -5.95 21.08 22.05
N MET A 356 -5.63 21.02 20.76
CA MET A 356 -4.25 20.82 20.28
C MET A 356 -3.32 21.92 20.77
N GLU A 357 -3.71 23.20 20.57
CA GLU A 357 -2.91 24.36 21.01
C GLU A 357 -2.79 24.42 22.53
N LYS A 358 -3.89 24.23 23.26
CA LYS A 358 -3.87 24.15 24.73
C LYS A 358 -2.94 23.04 25.22
N SER A 359 -2.96 21.89 24.57
CA SER A 359 -2.07 20.77 24.93
C SER A 359 -0.60 21.10 24.67
N ALA A 360 -0.29 21.87 23.63
CA ALA A 360 1.07 22.33 23.35
C ALA A 360 1.57 23.26 24.47
N LYS A 361 0.76 24.26 24.89
CA LYS A 361 1.11 25.20 25.96
C LYS A 361 1.38 24.50 27.31
N ASN A 362 0.52 23.55 27.68
CA ASN A 362 0.58 22.88 28.99
C ASN A 362 1.68 21.78 29.08
N GLY A 363 2.67 21.76 28.21
CA GLY A 363 3.69 20.71 28.16
C GLY A 363 5.11 21.23 28.15
N PHE A 364 5.32 22.50 28.44
CA PHE A 364 6.64 23.18 28.37
C PHE A 364 7.33 22.98 27.00
N THR A 365 6.55 22.82 25.94
CA THR A 365 7.05 22.57 24.59
C THR A 365 7.90 23.73 24.05
N ASN A 366 7.75 24.91 24.68
CA ASN A 366 8.49 26.15 24.45
C ASN A 366 9.75 26.33 25.30
N ALA A 367 10.10 25.34 26.16
CA ALA A 367 11.27 25.44 27.04
C ALA A 367 12.59 25.56 26.24
N THR A 368 12.70 24.88 25.10
CA THR A 368 13.86 24.99 24.21
C THR A 368 14.01 26.41 23.68
N ASP A 369 12.88 27.07 23.33
CA ASP A 369 12.88 28.44 22.82
C ASP A 369 13.26 29.46 23.90
N ALA A 370 12.92 29.19 25.18
CA ALA A 370 13.42 29.96 26.33
C ALA A 370 14.95 29.80 26.51
N ALA A 371 15.50 28.63 26.27
CA ALA A 371 16.95 28.41 26.28
C ALA A 371 17.65 29.13 25.13
N ASP A 372 17.08 29.05 23.92
CA ASP A 372 17.59 29.76 22.75
C ASP A 372 17.54 31.29 22.93
N TYR A 373 16.49 31.80 23.59
CA TYR A 373 16.40 33.21 23.99
C TYR A 373 17.59 33.63 24.85
N LEU A 374 17.94 32.85 25.87
CA LEU A 374 19.09 33.12 26.74
C LEU A 374 20.41 33.06 25.95
N VAL A 375 20.56 32.08 25.04
CA VAL A 375 21.75 31.96 24.19
C VAL A 375 21.90 33.18 23.30
N ASN A 376 20.85 33.67 22.70
CA ASN A 376 20.83 34.87 21.87
C ASN A 376 21.15 36.15 22.71
N ASN A 377 20.94 36.11 24.01
CA ASN A 377 21.35 37.17 24.95
C ASN A 377 22.70 36.93 25.62
N GLY A 378 23.54 36.06 25.07
CA GLY A 378 24.94 35.88 25.46
C GLY A 378 25.19 34.82 26.55
N VAL A 379 24.18 34.05 26.97
CA VAL A 379 24.36 32.96 27.93
C VAL A 379 24.85 31.68 27.21
N PRO A 380 25.91 31.02 27.67
CA PRO A 380 26.32 29.75 27.07
C PRO A 380 25.19 28.71 27.12
N PHE A 381 25.04 27.88 26.07
CA PHE A 381 23.92 26.93 25.93
C PHE A 381 23.73 26.00 27.15
N ARG A 382 24.83 25.47 27.73
CA ARG A 382 24.78 24.61 28.91
C ARG A 382 24.20 25.31 30.12
N ASP A 383 24.54 26.57 30.31
CA ASP A 383 24.05 27.41 31.41
C ASP A 383 22.60 27.79 31.16
N ALA A 384 22.24 28.16 29.92
CA ALA A 384 20.86 28.42 29.48
C ALA A 384 19.94 27.21 29.74
N HIS A 385 20.37 26.02 29.37
CA HIS A 385 19.66 24.77 29.65
C HIS A 385 19.41 24.55 31.15
N GLY A 386 20.44 24.78 31.98
CA GLY A 386 20.32 24.69 33.44
C GLY A 386 19.38 25.72 34.04
N ILE A 387 19.40 26.96 33.53
CA ILE A 387 18.46 28.04 33.93
C ILE A 387 17.01 27.64 33.59
N VAL A 388 16.78 27.19 32.36
CA VAL A 388 15.42 26.80 31.92
C VAL A 388 14.94 25.56 32.69
N GLY A 389 15.81 24.59 33.02
CA GLY A 389 15.46 23.48 33.90
C GLY A 389 14.89 23.95 35.24
N ARG A 390 15.48 25.02 35.85
CA ARG A 390 14.95 25.63 37.10
C ARG A 390 13.64 26.36 36.86
N LEU A 391 13.45 27.04 35.74
CA LEU A 391 12.17 27.65 35.36
C LEU A 391 11.05 26.61 35.29
N VAL A 392 11.31 25.49 34.62
CA VAL A 392 10.35 24.38 34.49
C VAL A 392 9.99 23.80 35.85
N LEU A 393 10.97 23.55 36.71
CA LEU A 393 10.70 23.11 38.10
C LEU A 393 9.87 24.12 38.88
N TYR A 394 10.18 25.40 38.80
CA TYR A 394 9.40 26.47 39.42
C TYR A 394 7.94 26.48 38.94
N CYS A 395 7.75 26.34 37.62
CA CYS A 395 6.41 26.28 37.03
C CYS A 395 5.62 25.04 37.48
N ILE A 396 6.28 23.88 37.60
CA ILE A 396 5.66 22.65 38.10
C ILE A 396 5.20 22.85 39.56
N ASP A 397 6.06 23.40 40.42
CA ASP A 397 5.74 23.62 41.83
C ASP A 397 4.58 24.61 42.00
N LYS A 398 4.45 25.58 41.12
CA LYS A 398 3.37 26.58 41.10
C LYS A 398 2.14 26.14 40.33
N ASN A 399 2.21 25.04 39.58
CA ASN A 399 1.18 24.58 38.67
C ASN A 399 0.77 25.64 37.61
N ILE A 400 1.77 26.30 37.02
CA ILE A 400 1.65 27.30 35.96
C ILE A 400 2.50 26.90 34.74
N SER A 401 2.25 27.52 33.58
CA SER A 401 3.08 27.42 32.38
C SER A 401 4.14 28.52 32.33
N LEU A 402 5.13 28.41 31.41
CA LEU A 402 6.16 29.44 31.27
C LEU A 402 5.59 30.80 30.89
N ASP A 403 4.58 30.86 30.05
CA ASP A 403 3.93 32.11 29.64
C ASP A 403 3.05 32.78 30.73
N GLU A 404 2.76 32.08 31.83
CA GLU A 404 2.04 32.61 33.00
C GLU A 404 2.97 33.19 34.08
N MET A 405 4.31 32.97 33.98
CA MET A 405 5.27 33.57 34.91
C MET A 405 5.33 35.08 34.74
N THR A 406 5.46 35.84 35.87
CA THR A 406 5.74 37.27 35.81
C THR A 406 7.21 37.54 35.46
N LEU A 407 7.53 38.74 34.95
CA LEU A 407 8.90 39.10 34.65
C LEU A 407 9.82 39.06 35.88
N GLU A 408 9.30 39.47 37.07
CA GLU A 408 10.02 39.38 38.32
C GLU A 408 10.39 37.93 38.67
N GLU A 409 9.47 36.98 38.44
CA GLU A 409 9.75 35.54 38.67
C GLU A 409 10.84 35.03 37.70
N TYR A 410 10.77 35.40 36.42
CA TYR A 410 11.83 35.12 35.46
C TYR A 410 13.20 35.66 35.91
N GLN A 411 13.21 36.97 36.31
CA GLN A 411 14.43 37.66 36.70
C GLN A 411 14.99 37.15 38.04
N SER A 412 14.14 36.61 38.92
CA SER A 412 14.63 35.94 40.14
C SER A 412 15.50 34.70 39.88
N ILE A 413 15.31 34.05 38.70
CA ILE A 413 16.10 32.88 38.33
C ILE A 413 17.27 33.29 37.42
N SER A 414 17.10 34.29 36.54
CA SER A 414 18.19 34.90 35.78
C SER A 414 17.85 36.35 35.37
N PRO A 415 18.75 37.30 35.69
CA PRO A 415 18.51 38.72 35.38
C PRO A 415 18.58 39.04 33.87
N VAL A 416 18.96 38.05 33.05
CA VAL A 416 19.02 38.22 31.57
C VAL A 416 17.65 38.33 30.93
N PHE A 417 16.61 37.79 31.56
CA PHE A 417 15.24 37.86 31.03
C PHE A 417 14.69 39.28 31.01
N LYS A 418 14.04 39.64 29.91
CA LYS A 418 13.38 40.90 29.66
C LYS A 418 11.95 40.64 29.20
N GLU A 419 11.16 41.72 29.01
CA GLU A 419 9.77 41.66 28.55
C GLU A 419 9.56 40.86 27.24
N ASP A 420 10.52 40.89 26.36
CA ASP A 420 10.48 40.21 25.06
C ASP A 420 10.57 38.66 25.15
N ILE A 421 10.76 38.10 26.36
CA ILE A 421 10.67 36.64 26.58
C ILE A 421 9.28 36.10 26.20
N TYR A 422 8.21 36.83 26.53
CA TYR A 422 6.84 36.38 26.26
C TYR A 422 6.58 36.22 24.75
N GLU A 423 7.11 37.13 23.94
CA GLU A 423 7.06 37.01 22.48
C GLU A 423 7.91 35.82 22.01
N ALA A 424 9.12 35.68 22.57
CA ALA A 424 10.06 34.63 22.16
C ALA A 424 9.49 33.21 22.35
N ILE A 425 8.78 32.98 23.46
CA ILE A 425 8.23 31.65 23.83
C ILE A 425 6.76 31.47 23.42
N SER A 426 6.15 32.43 22.73
CA SER A 426 4.78 32.25 22.23
C SER A 426 4.71 31.06 21.27
N MET A 427 3.64 30.24 21.33
CA MET A 427 3.50 29.05 20.47
C MET A 427 3.71 29.40 18.98
N LYS A 428 3.15 30.54 18.57
CA LYS A 428 3.34 31.04 17.21
C LYS A 428 4.82 31.23 16.87
N ASN A 429 5.57 31.98 17.67
CA ASN A 429 6.97 32.24 17.39
C ASN A 429 7.87 31.01 17.52
N CYS A 430 7.56 30.12 18.48
CA CYS A 430 8.25 28.83 18.58
C CYS A 430 8.17 28.01 17.30
N VAL A 431 7.03 28.03 16.61
CA VAL A 431 6.86 27.32 15.32
C VAL A 431 7.41 28.14 14.17
N GLU A 432 7.02 29.42 14.04
CA GLU A 432 7.31 30.26 12.86
C GLU A 432 8.81 30.57 12.69
N LYS A 433 9.60 30.56 13.76
CA LYS A 433 11.05 30.72 13.67
C LYS A 433 11.78 29.49 13.12
N ARG A 434 11.14 28.34 13.05
CA ARG A 434 11.70 27.09 12.49
C ARG A 434 11.44 27.03 10.98
N ASN A 435 12.22 27.81 10.19
CA ASN A 435 12.00 28.06 8.76
C ASN A 435 12.97 27.34 7.82
N ILE A 436 13.79 26.43 8.29
CA ILE A 436 14.59 25.57 7.41
C ILE A 436 13.67 24.59 6.67
N ILE A 437 14.03 24.19 5.46
CA ILE A 437 13.24 23.22 4.69
C ILE A 437 12.96 21.95 5.51
N GLY A 438 11.70 21.52 5.52
CA GLY A 438 11.25 20.37 6.32
C GLY A 438 10.90 20.69 7.78
N ALA A 439 11.02 21.93 8.23
CA ALA A 439 10.61 22.37 9.57
C ALA A 439 9.14 22.87 9.59
N PRO A 440 8.51 23.03 10.77
CA PRO A 440 7.09 23.32 10.89
C PRO A 440 6.67 24.78 10.62
N GLY A 441 7.59 25.74 10.48
CA GLY A 441 7.26 27.15 10.24
C GLY A 441 6.51 27.33 8.92
N ALA A 442 5.58 28.30 8.88
CA ALA A 442 4.69 28.49 7.75
C ALA A 442 5.44 28.65 6.41
N SER A 443 6.50 29.46 6.39
CA SER A 443 7.33 29.68 5.19
C SER A 443 8.00 28.38 4.70
N ALA A 444 8.46 27.50 5.60
CA ALA A 444 9.01 26.20 5.24
C ALA A 444 7.91 25.26 4.73
N MET A 445 6.74 25.26 5.40
CA MET A 445 5.57 24.45 4.98
C MET A 445 5.03 24.87 3.62
N GLU A 446 4.99 26.16 3.29
CA GLU A 446 4.59 26.64 1.96
C GLU A 446 5.51 26.09 0.85
N GLN A 447 6.83 26.07 1.09
CA GLN A 447 7.79 25.46 0.15
C GLN A 447 7.53 23.95 -0.01
N VAL A 448 7.31 23.23 1.09
CA VAL A 448 7.01 21.78 1.06
C VAL A 448 5.69 21.53 0.34
N LEU A 449 4.64 22.30 0.62
CA LEU A 449 3.35 22.17 -0.07
C LEU A 449 3.47 22.42 -1.58
N ALA A 450 4.28 23.39 -2.01
CA ALA A 450 4.53 23.62 -3.43
C ALA A 450 5.21 22.40 -4.10
N LEU A 451 6.16 21.76 -3.43
CA LEU A 451 6.83 20.55 -3.90
C LEU A 451 5.87 19.34 -3.95
N HIS A 452 5.02 19.18 -2.92
CA HIS A 452 4.02 18.11 -2.87
C HIS A 452 2.96 18.28 -3.97
N LYS A 453 2.50 19.53 -4.20
CA LYS A 453 1.57 19.83 -5.28
C LYS A 453 2.15 19.45 -6.64
N LYS A 454 3.39 19.88 -6.91
CA LYS A 454 4.09 19.50 -8.14
C LYS A 454 4.18 17.99 -8.30
N TYR A 455 4.53 17.26 -7.22
CA TYR A 455 4.59 15.79 -7.26
C TYR A 455 3.24 15.18 -7.63
N LEU A 456 2.12 15.65 -7.07
CA LEU A 456 0.77 15.13 -7.36
C LEU A 456 0.32 15.46 -8.81
N GLU A 457 0.77 16.56 -9.38
CA GLU A 457 0.47 16.97 -10.75
C GLU A 457 1.28 16.17 -11.80
N GLU A 458 2.49 15.72 -11.46
CA GLU A 458 3.40 15.03 -12.37
C GLU A 458 3.27 13.48 -12.31
N ASN A 459 2.62 12.95 -11.28
CA ASN A 459 2.50 11.51 -11.00
C ASN A 459 1.05 11.13 -10.63
#